data_ec6940f360ba75e2c8de67d1bb0c4e10
#
_entry.id   ec6940f360ba75e2c8de67d1bb0c4e10
#
_cell.length_a   1.000
_cell.length_b   1.000
_cell.length_c   1.000
_cell.angle_alpha   90.00
_cell.angle_beta   90.00
_cell.angle_gamma   90.00
#
_symmetry.space_group_name_H-M   'P 1'
#
loop_
_entity.id
_entity.type
_entity.pdbx_description
1 polymer ?
#
loop_
_entity_poly.entity_id
_entity_poly.type
_entity_poly.pdbx_seq_one_letter_code
_entity_poly.pdbx_strand_id
1 'polypeptide(L)'
;SEPLPTLNTLPAFPTVSERNINGKLMKVVDQTVPAWAIQANEQPTLIHFEELNRCSANVRSAALGILLERVIGAEFKFNENVYMVASGNPVTEHDMDVEEFGSALRNRLIPINFTLSLDEWKDGYADENVLPEVIGFLTSHPEYFGNTQAQAERYIDMEDNFTQYPSPRSWT
;
A
#
# COMPACT_ATOMS: atom_id res chain seq x y z
N SER A 1 -13.10 -11.97 -11.83
CA SER A 1 -12.53 -11.66 -10.49
C SER A 1 -12.91 -10.25 -10.15
N GLU A 2 -13.63 -10.03 -9.06
CA GLU A 2 -13.91 -8.69 -8.56
C GLU A 2 -12.57 -8.05 -8.11
N PRO A 3 -12.38 -6.75 -8.37
CA PRO A 3 -11.20 -6.05 -7.91
C PRO A 3 -11.16 -6.07 -6.37
N LEU A 4 -9.99 -6.32 -5.82
CA LEU A 4 -9.75 -6.27 -4.38
C LEU A 4 -10.12 -4.87 -3.84
N PRO A 5 -10.77 -4.79 -2.67
CA PRO A 5 -11.14 -3.50 -2.09
C PRO A 5 -9.90 -2.68 -1.75
N THR A 6 -9.92 -1.40 -2.12
CA THR A 6 -8.88 -0.44 -1.75
C THR A 6 -8.99 -0.03 -0.28
N LEU A 7 -7.89 0.44 0.31
CA LEU A 7 -7.80 0.91 1.71
C LEU A 7 -8.88 1.93 2.13
N ASN A 8 -9.47 2.64 1.18
CA ASN A 8 -10.58 3.56 1.45
C ASN A 8 -11.87 2.88 1.94
N THR A 9 -11.93 1.55 1.92
CA THR A 9 -13.08 0.74 2.36
C THR A 9 -12.83 -0.01 3.66
N LEU A 10 -11.76 0.30 4.38
CA LEU A 10 -11.35 -0.39 5.61
C LEU A 10 -12.12 -0.08 6.90
N PRO A 11 -12.91 0.98 7.09
CA PRO A 11 -13.62 1.11 8.34
C PRO A 11 -14.70 0.03 8.43
N ALA A 12 -14.62 -0.80 9.45
CA ALA A 12 -15.76 -1.50 9.96
C ALA A 12 -16.83 -0.45 10.28
N PHE A 13 -17.94 -0.46 9.53
CA PHE A 13 -19.01 0.51 9.78
C PHE A 13 -19.68 0.18 11.10
N PRO A 14 -19.88 1.16 12.00
CA PRO A 14 -20.65 0.95 13.21
C PRO A 14 -22.10 0.66 12.83
N THR A 15 -22.63 -0.46 13.31
CA THR A 15 -24.05 -0.79 13.25
C THR A 15 -24.64 -0.71 14.64
N VAL A 16 -25.87 -0.19 14.73
CA VAL A 16 -26.59 -0.14 15.99
C VAL A 16 -27.52 -1.34 16.07
N SER A 17 -27.30 -2.20 17.05
CA SER A 17 -28.19 -3.33 17.39
C SER A 17 -28.82 -3.11 18.75
N GLU A 18 -29.93 -3.80 19.02
CA GLU A 18 -30.56 -3.83 20.35
C GLU A 18 -30.28 -5.18 21.01
N ARG A 19 -29.67 -5.15 22.18
CA ARG A 19 -29.40 -6.36 22.98
C ARG A 19 -30.02 -6.25 24.36
N ASN A 20 -30.54 -7.36 24.83
CA ASN A 20 -31.03 -7.46 26.22
C ASN A 20 -29.83 -7.76 27.14
N ILE A 21 -29.43 -6.77 27.93
CA ILE A 21 -28.36 -6.90 28.90
C ILE A 21 -28.97 -6.78 30.29
N ASN A 22 -28.89 -7.87 31.05
CA ASN A 22 -29.45 -7.95 32.41
C ASN A 22 -30.91 -7.56 32.50
N GLY A 23 -31.74 -7.98 31.51
CA GLY A 23 -33.20 -7.71 31.51
C GLY A 23 -33.57 -6.32 30.97
N LYS A 24 -32.61 -5.51 30.55
CA LYS A 24 -32.84 -4.18 29.98
C LYS A 24 -32.43 -4.15 28.52
N LEU A 25 -33.30 -3.67 27.64
CA LEU A 25 -32.97 -3.41 26.22
C LEU A 25 -32.04 -2.22 26.13
N MET A 26 -30.85 -2.44 25.56
CA MET A 26 -29.84 -1.41 25.36
C MET A 26 -29.43 -1.35 23.89
N LYS A 27 -29.24 -0.16 23.39
CA LYS A 27 -28.62 0.06 22.07
C LYS A 27 -27.13 -0.16 22.21
N VAL A 28 -26.60 -1.09 21.41
CA VAL A 28 -25.18 -1.43 21.34
C VAL A 28 -24.64 -1.05 19.97
N VAL A 29 -23.46 -0.49 19.93
CA VAL A 29 -22.75 -0.23 18.68
C VAL A 29 -21.85 -1.43 18.41
N ASP A 30 -22.17 -2.17 17.37
CA ASP A 30 -21.35 -3.27 16.87
C ASP A 30 -20.53 -2.79 15.67
N GLN A 31 -19.37 -3.39 15.44
CA GLN A 31 -18.58 -3.16 14.24
C GLN A 31 -18.81 -4.30 13.25
N THR A 32 -19.16 -3.95 12.02
CA THR A 32 -19.32 -4.95 10.95
C THR A 32 -17.97 -5.39 10.42
N VAL A 33 -17.85 -6.68 10.12
CA VAL A 33 -16.67 -7.24 9.46
C VAL A 33 -16.89 -7.15 7.95
N PRO A 34 -15.94 -6.58 7.17
CA PRO A 34 -16.05 -6.56 5.73
C PRO A 34 -16.06 -7.98 5.14
N ALA A 35 -16.85 -8.19 4.09
CA ALA A 35 -16.98 -9.51 3.46
C ALA A 35 -15.63 -10.06 2.96
N TRP A 36 -14.75 -9.19 2.43
CA TRP A 36 -13.41 -9.58 2.00
C TRP A 36 -12.56 -10.18 3.12
N ALA A 37 -12.73 -9.71 4.36
CA ALA A 37 -11.96 -10.23 5.49
C ALA A 37 -12.43 -11.64 5.87
N ILE A 38 -13.74 -11.91 5.77
CA ILE A 38 -14.30 -13.26 5.98
C ILE A 38 -13.75 -14.18 4.89
N GLN A 39 -13.82 -13.79 3.61
CA GLN A 39 -13.32 -14.57 2.48
C GLN A 39 -11.80 -14.85 2.59
N ALA A 40 -11.03 -13.89 3.11
CA ALA A 40 -9.60 -14.06 3.32
C ALA A 40 -9.27 -15.20 4.30
N ASN A 41 -10.17 -15.50 5.23
CA ASN A 41 -9.99 -16.62 6.18
C ASN A 41 -10.37 -17.99 5.60
N GLU A 42 -11.05 -18.04 4.46
CA GLU A 42 -11.53 -19.30 3.86
C GLU A 42 -10.42 -20.04 3.09
N GLN A 43 -9.37 -19.34 2.66
CA GLN A 43 -8.26 -19.92 1.89
C GLN A 43 -6.96 -19.15 2.16
N PRO A 44 -5.77 -19.73 1.80
CA PRO A 44 -4.51 -19.01 1.87
C PRO A 44 -4.59 -17.71 1.07
N THR A 45 -4.42 -16.57 1.76
CA THR A 45 -4.63 -15.24 1.18
C THR A 45 -3.48 -14.32 1.54
N LEU A 46 -3.06 -13.50 0.56
CA LEU A 46 -2.15 -12.38 0.78
C LEU A 46 -2.95 -11.07 0.74
N ILE A 47 -2.92 -10.32 1.83
CA ILE A 47 -3.48 -8.96 1.90
C ILE A 47 -2.33 -7.97 1.72
N HIS A 48 -2.46 -7.12 0.71
CA HIS A 48 -1.50 -6.05 0.44
C HIS A 48 -2.10 -4.68 0.73
N PHE A 49 -1.46 -3.94 1.62
CA PHE A 49 -1.79 -2.56 1.95
C PHE A 49 -0.93 -1.63 1.09
N GLU A 50 -1.50 -1.09 0.02
CA GLU A 50 -0.79 -0.19 -0.88
C GLU A 50 -0.70 1.22 -0.30
N GLU A 51 0.44 1.88 -0.52
CA GLU A 51 0.70 3.28 -0.16
C GLU A 51 0.34 3.61 1.30
N LEU A 52 0.66 2.71 2.23
CA LEU A 52 0.26 2.82 3.63
C LEU A 52 0.70 4.14 4.27
N ASN A 53 1.82 4.70 3.86
CA ASN A 53 2.35 5.95 4.38
C ASN A 53 1.75 7.22 3.73
N ARG A 54 0.91 7.08 2.70
CA ARG A 54 0.10 8.16 2.12
C ARG A 54 -1.31 8.23 2.71
N CYS A 55 -1.70 7.22 3.45
CA CYS A 55 -3.01 7.21 4.10
C CYS A 55 -3.10 8.24 5.23
N SER A 56 -4.32 8.76 5.46
CA SER A 56 -4.57 9.59 6.64
C SER A 56 -4.22 8.85 7.93
N ALA A 57 -3.88 9.58 8.99
CA ALA A 57 -3.46 9.01 10.26
C ALA A 57 -4.48 8.00 10.84
N ASN A 58 -5.78 8.26 10.67
CA ASN A 58 -6.84 7.37 11.13
C ASN A 58 -6.87 6.04 10.36
N VAL A 59 -6.76 6.10 9.02
CA VAL A 59 -6.73 4.90 8.16
C VAL A 59 -5.46 4.11 8.44
N ARG A 60 -4.34 4.77 8.56
CA ARG A 60 -3.06 4.14 8.90
C ARG A 60 -3.12 3.44 10.26
N SER A 61 -3.67 4.08 11.29
CA SER A 61 -3.86 3.45 12.61
C SER A 61 -4.75 2.20 12.55
N ALA A 62 -5.82 2.24 11.77
CA ALA A 62 -6.69 1.08 11.59
C ALA A 62 -5.98 -0.05 10.83
N ALA A 63 -5.26 0.25 9.76
CA ALA A 63 -4.47 -0.71 9.00
C ALA A 63 -3.39 -1.37 9.87
N LEU A 64 -2.81 -0.62 10.79
CA LEU A 64 -1.83 -1.13 11.74
C LEU A 64 -2.39 -2.12 12.75
N GLY A 65 -3.58 -1.87 13.27
CA GLY A 65 -4.28 -2.85 14.11
C GLY A 65 -4.45 -4.18 13.36
N ILE A 66 -4.83 -4.11 12.08
CA ILE A 66 -4.96 -5.30 11.23
C ILE A 66 -3.60 -5.98 11.01
N LEU A 67 -2.59 -5.22 10.60
CA LEU A 67 -1.25 -5.75 10.30
C LEU A 67 -0.57 -6.39 11.52
N LEU A 68 -0.70 -5.76 12.68
CA LEU A 68 0.05 -6.15 13.89
C LEU A 68 -0.71 -7.12 14.79
N GLU A 69 -2.00 -6.88 14.97
CA GLU A 69 -2.84 -7.66 15.90
C GLU A 69 -3.66 -8.72 15.17
N ARG A 70 -3.72 -8.63 13.83
CA ARG A 70 -4.50 -9.53 12.98
C ARG A 70 -5.98 -9.55 13.31
N VAL A 71 -6.53 -8.39 13.70
CA VAL A 71 -7.94 -8.25 14.12
C VAL A 71 -8.63 -7.11 13.38
N ILE A 72 -9.93 -7.28 13.15
CA ILE A 72 -10.83 -6.21 12.71
C ILE A 72 -11.92 -6.06 13.77
N GLY A 73 -12.06 -4.85 14.30
CA GLY A 73 -13.00 -4.62 15.41
C GLY A 73 -12.59 -5.38 16.66
N ALA A 74 -13.60 -5.81 17.46
CA ALA A 74 -13.34 -6.46 18.74
C ALA A 74 -13.24 -7.99 18.64
N GLU A 75 -13.83 -8.61 17.62
CA GLU A 75 -14.09 -10.05 17.63
C GLU A 75 -13.51 -10.80 16.42
N PHE A 76 -13.31 -10.14 15.26
CA PHE A 76 -12.84 -10.83 14.06
C PHE A 76 -11.32 -10.93 14.03
N LYS A 77 -10.81 -12.17 13.99
CA LYS A 77 -9.38 -12.46 13.92
C LYS A 77 -9.03 -13.20 12.62
N PHE A 78 -7.98 -12.74 11.94
CA PHE A 78 -7.42 -13.45 10.81
C PHE A 78 -6.67 -14.71 11.25
N ASN A 79 -6.89 -15.81 10.52
CA ASN A 79 -6.19 -17.08 10.75
C ASN A 79 -4.74 -17.05 10.25
N GLU A 80 -3.98 -18.11 10.54
CA GLU A 80 -2.55 -18.20 10.21
C GLU A 80 -2.27 -18.24 8.69
N ASN A 81 -3.24 -18.64 7.88
CA ASN A 81 -3.11 -18.73 6.42
C ASN A 81 -3.24 -17.38 5.71
N VAL A 82 -3.55 -16.30 6.43
CA VAL A 82 -3.62 -14.96 5.88
C VAL A 82 -2.27 -14.27 6.10
N TYR A 83 -1.58 -13.97 5.02
CA TYR A 83 -0.34 -13.22 5.01
C TYR A 83 -0.63 -11.74 4.76
N MET A 84 0.15 -10.87 5.35
CA MET A 84 -0.05 -9.42 5.22
C MET A 84 1.25 -8.73 4.89
N VAL A 85 1.23 -7.88 3.88
CA VAL A 85 2.33 -7.02 3.46
C VAL A 85 1.83 -5.59 3.29
N ALA A 86 2.73 -4.64 3.40
CA ALA A 86 2.43 -3.25 3.11
C ALA A 86 3.51 -2.68 2.18
N SER A 87 3.11 -1.81 1.28
CA SER A 87 4.02 -0.99 0.49
C SER A 87 3.88 0.49 0.85
N GLY A 88 4.93 1.23 0.61
CA GLY A 88 4.95 2.66 0.79
C GLY A 88 6.11 3.27 0.00
N ASN A 89 6.01 4.56 -0.27
CA ASN A 89 7.05 5.28 -0.97
C ASN A 89 8.10 5.81 0.03
N PRO A 90 9.37 5.96 -0.39
CA PRO A 90 10.35 6.64 0.44
C PRO A 90 9.90 8.09 0.69
N VAL A 91 10.16 8.58 1.89
CA VAL A 91 9.90 9.99 2.21
C VAL A 91 10.92 10.85 1.48
N THR A 92 10.45 11.78 0.69
CA THR A 92 11.28 12.75 -0.03
C THR A 92 10.93 14.16 0.39
N GLU A 93 11.85 15.11 0.22
CA GLU A 93 11.59 16.53 0.54
C GLU A 93 10.49 17.14 -0.34
N HIS A 94 10.21 16.52 -1.49
CA HIS A 94 9.25 17.02 -2.49
C HIS A 94 7.87 16.36 -2.39
N ASP A 95 7.73 15.24 -1.68
CA ASP A 95 6.46 14.54 -1.52
C ASP A 95 5.92 14.75 -0.10
N MET A 96 5.24 15.88 0.10
CA MET A 96 4.70 16.28 1.39
C MET A 96 3.54 15.39 1.87
N ASP A 97 2.97 14.57 1.01
CA ASP A 97 1.89 13.64 1.35
C ASP A 97 2.40 12.32 1.93
N VAL A 98 3.72 12.10 1.93
CA VAL A 98 4.34 10.90 2.47
C VAL A 98 4.83 11.15 3.88
N GLU A 99 4.28 10.42 4.85
CA GLU A 99 4.73 10.49 6.23
C GLU A 99 5.69 9.34 6.56
N GLU A 100 6.73 9.64 7.36
CA GLU A 100 7.58 8.61 7.92
C GLU A 100 6.79 7.64 8.81
N PHE A 101 7.11 6.37 8.69
CA PHE A 101 6.65 5.39 9.66
C PHE A 101 7.28 5.68 11.02
N GLY A 102 6.47 5.99 12.01
CA GLY A 102 6.93 6.20 13.38
C GLY A 102 7.71 4.99 13.92
N SER A 103 8.51 5.23 14.96
CA SER A 103 9.36 4.19 15.58
C SER A 103 8.60 2.93 16.00
N ALA A 104 7.36 3.08 16.42
CA ALA A 104 6.49 1.96 16.80
C ALA A 104 6.23 0.99 15.64
N LEU A 105 6.15 1.48 14.40
CA LEU A 105 5.97 0.69 13.20
C LEU A 105 7.26 0.05 12.72
N ARG A 106 8.32 0.85 12.65
CA ARG A 106 9.63 0.35 12.20
C ARG A 106 10.14 -0.83 13.04
N ASN A 107 9.74 -0.90 14.29
CA ASN A 107 10.11 -2.00 15.18
C ASN A 107 9.23 -3.26 15.04
N ARG A 108 8.13 -3.17 14.30
CA ARG A 108 7.15 -4.27 14.17
C ARG A 108 7.01 -4.79 12.75
N LEU A 109 7.54 -4.09 11.78
CA LEU A 109 7.58 -4.50 10.37
C LEU A 109 9.02 -4.80 9.97
N ILE A 110 9.19 -5.74 9.05
CA ILE A 110 10.48 -6.00 8.41
C ILE A 110 10.54 -5.14 7.16
N PRO A 111 11.32 -4.04 7.15
CA PRO A 111 11.43 -3.20 5.96
C PRO A 111 12.27 -3.90 4.90
N ILE A 112 11.77 -3.92 3.67
CA ILE A 112 12.48 -4.39 2.50
C ILE A 112 12.54 -3.22 1.52
N ASN A 113 13.75 -2.72 1.27
CA ASN A 113 13.96 -1.72 0.24
C ASN A 113 13.96 -2.40 -1.12
N PHE A 114 13.05 -1.97 -1.96
CA PHE A 114 12.94 -2.45 -3.33
C PHE A 114 13.45 -1.37 -4.28
N THR A 115 14.50 -1.68 -5.03
CA THR A 115 15.06 -0.82 -6.07
C THR A 115 15.18 -1.64 -7.34
N LEU A 116 14.55 -1.20 -8.41
CA LEU A 116 14.56 -1.86 -9.69
C LEU A 116 15.74 -1.36 -10.54
N SER A 117 16.66 -2.21 -10.94
CA SER A 117 17.70 -1.87 -11.90
C SER A 117 17.15 -1.85 -13.33
N LEU A 118 17.88 -1.18 -14.24
CA LEU A 118 17.51 -1.16 -15.66
C LEU A 118 17.51 -2.58 -16.27
N ASP A 119 18.47 -3.42 -15.88
CA ASP A 119 18.55 -4.78 -16.41
C ASP A 119 17.41 -5.66 -15.92
N GLU A 120 17.08 -5.60 -14.61
CA GLU A 120 15.92 -6.30 -14.07
C GLU A 120 14.61 -5.83 -14.70
N TRP A 121 14.49 -4.53 -14.98
CA TRP A 121 13.31 -4.00 -15.68
C TRP A 121 13.21 -4.49 -17.12
N LYS A 122 14.34 -4.54 -17.85
CA LYS A 122 14.38 -5.10 -19.21
C LYS A 122 13.95 -6.56 -19.21
N ASP A 123 14.62 -7.39 -18.42
CA ASP A 123 14.42 -8.84 -18.41
C ASP A 123 13.04 -9.24 -17.86
N GLY A 124 12.53 -8.50 -16.87
CA GLY A 124 11.29 -8.86 -16.19
C GLY A 124 10.02 -8.25 -16.78
N TYR A 125 10.15 -7.19 -17.58
CA TYR A 125 8.98 -6.46 -18.08
C TYR A 125 9.14 -5.90 -19.49
N ALA A 126 10.25 -5.18 -19.78
CA ALA A 126 10.33 -4.32 -20.96
C ALA A 126 10.40 -5.14 -22.26
N ASP A 127 11.08 -6.26 -22.29
CA ASP A 127 11.27 -7.08 -23.50
C ASP A 127 9.95 -7.48 -24.15
N GLU A 128 8.89 -7.66 -23.36
CA GLU A 128 7.57 -8.04 -23.85
C GLU A 128 6.60 -6.88 -24.01
N ASN A 129 6.86 -5.74 -23.33
CA ASN A 129 5.85 -4.70 -23.15
C ASN A 129 6.27 -3.31 -23.67
N VAL A 130 7.55 -3.10 -23.98
CA VAL A 130 8.10 -1.80 -24.34
C VAL A 130 8.74 -1.85 -25.73
N LEU A 131 8.65 -0.75 -26.48
CA LEU A 131 9.23 -0.66 -27.81
C LEU A 131 10.77 -0.84 -27.77
N PRO A 132 11.35 -1.62 -28.69
CA PRO A 132 12.79 -1.87 -28.73
C PRO A 132 13.64 -0.59 -28.82
N GLU A 133 13.11 0.47 -29.43
CA GLU A 133 13.76 1.78 -29.54
C GLU A 133 13.93 2.44 -28.18
N VAL A 134 12.94 2.31 -27.29
CA VAL A 134 12.99 2.83 -25.91
C VAL A 134 14.01 2.04 -25.10
N ILE A 135 14.00 0.71 -25.22
CA ILE A 135 14.99 -0.16 -24.56
C ILE A 135 16.39 0.18 -25.03
N GLY A 136 16.59 0.36 -26.34
CA GLY A 136 17.85 0.77 -26.93
C GLY A 136 18.34 2.14 -26.44
N PHE A 137 17.42 3.10 -26.35
CA PHE A 137 17.72 4.43 -25.79
C PHE A 137 18.18 4.34 -24.34
N LEU A 138 17.42 3.67 -23.49
CA LEU A 138 17.75 3.53 -22.06
C LEU A 138 19.02 2.70 -21.82
N THR A 139 19.30 1.74 -22.69
CA THR A 139 20.56 0.97 -22.63
C THR A 139 21.77 1.86 -22.94
N SER A 140 21.63 2.80 -23.87
CA SER A 140 22.67 3.77 -24.22
C SER A 140 22.77 4.94 -23.25
N HIS A 141 21.68 5.25 -22.55
CA HIS A 141 21.52 6.39 -21.67
C HIS A 141 20.85 5.98 -20.34
N PRO A 142 21.51 5.14 -19.52
CA PRO A 142 20.92 4.60 -18.30
C PRO A 142 20.59 5.67 -17.24
N GLU A 143 21.17 6.86 -17.34
CA GLU A 143 20.87 8.00 -16.49
C GLU A 143 19.41 8.48 -16.59
N TYR A 144 18.75 8.20 -17.70
CA TYR A 144 17.33 8.57 -17.90
C TYR A 144 16.35 7.52 -17.38
N PHE A 145 16.82 6.42 -16.82
CA PHE A 145 15.91 5.39 -16.30
C PHE A 145 15.14 5.87 -15.04
N GLY A 146 15.76 6.73 -14.22
CA GLY A 146 15.10 7.38 -13.09
C GLY A 146 14.68 6.42 -11.96
N ASN A 147 15.45 5.35 -11.75
CA ASN A 147 15.16 4.35 -10.74
C ASN A 147 15.55 4.75 -9.31
N THR A 148 16.26 5.85 -9.16
CA THR A 148 16.65 6.39 -7.86
C THR A 148 16.07 7.78 -7.67
N GLN A 149 15.80 8.14 -6.42
CA GLN A 149 15.36 9.49 -6.08
C GLN A 149 16.29 10.57 -6.64
N ALA A 150 17.61 10.41 -6.47
CA ALA A 150 18.59 11.37 -6.98
C ALA A 150 18.58 11.52 -8.52
N GLN A 151 18.20 10.48 -9.25
CA GLN A 151 18.02 10.56 -10.70
C GLN A 151 16.71 11.26 -11.06
N ALA A 152 15.62 10.93 -10.38
CA ALA A 152 14.31 11.55 -10.60
C ALA A 152 14.36 13.05 -10.28
N GLU A 153 14.97 13.45 -9.19
CA GLU A 153 15.09 14.85 -8.74
C GLU A 153 15.81 15.77 -9.74
N ARG A 154 16.70 15.23 -10.57
CA ARG A 154 17.37 16.02 -11.64
C ARG A 154 16.42 16.57 -12.69
N TYR A 155 15.24 15.96 -12.83
CA TYR A 155 14.26 16.32 -13.85
C TYR A 155 13.01 16.97 -13.27
N ILE A 156 12.94 17.13 -11.94
CA ILE A 156 11.83 17.84 -11.30
C ILE A 156 12.13 19.34 -11.43
N ASP A 157 11.37 20.02 -12.28
CA ASP A 157 11.33 21.46 -12.27
C ASP A 157 10.43 21.95 -11.13
N MET A 158 11.02 22.57 -10.14
CA MET A 158 10.32 23.06 -8.94
C MET A 158 9.29 24.16 -9.25
N GLU A 159 9.42 24.82 -10.44
CA GLU A 159 8.49 25.86 -10.87
C GLU A 159 7.32 25.29 -11.70
N ASP A 160 7.47 24.09 -12.25
CA ASP A 160 6.45 23.41 -13.06
C ASP A 160 6.01 22.08 -12.44
N ASN A 161 4.96 22.13 -11.64
CA ASN A 161 4.34 20.97 -11.01
C ASN A 161 3.71 19.96 -12.00
N PHE A 162 3.72 20.24 -13.30
CA PHE A 162 3.14 19.37 -14.34
C PHE A 162 4.21 18.64 -15.15
N THR A 163 5.49 18.94 -14.95
CA THR A 163 6.57 18.28 -15.69
C THR A 163 6.68 16.82 -15.26
N GLN A 164 6.46 15.92 -16.19
CA GLN A 164 6.72 14.49 -15.98
C GLN A 164 8.22 14.25 -15.98
N TYR A 165 8.71 13.49 -15.02
CA TYR A 165 10.09 13.07 -14.95
C TYR A 165 10.25 11.59 -15.35
N PRO A 166 11.44 11.21 -15.86
CA PRO A 166 11.72 9.84 -16.22
C PRO A 166 11.63 8.91 -15.00
N SER A 167 10.92 7.82 -15.14
CA SER A 167 10.81 6.75 -14.13
C SER A 167 10.55 5.43 -14.83
N PRO A 168 10.82 4.28 -14.21
CA PRO A 168 10.48 2.99 -14.81
C PRO A 168 9.02 2.91 -15.28
N ARG A 169 8.11 3.55 -14.55
CA ARG A 169 6.68 3.60 -14.90
C ARG A 169 6.40 4.49 -16.11
N SER A 170 7.10 5.61 -16.28
CA SER A 170 6.83 6.52 -17.40
C SER A 170 7.37 6.02 -18.74
N TRP A 171 8.20 4.98 -18.74
CA TRP A 171 8.74 4.31 -19.93
C TRP A 171 7.88 3.12 -20.41
N THR A 172 6.76 2.84 -19.74
CA THR A 172 5.83 1.72 -20.05
C THR A 172 4.49 2.21 -20.70
#